data_8ef2304cfb3608f8dd73f908eaaf786c
#
_entry.id   8ef2304cfb3608f8dd73f908eaaf786c
#
_cell.length_a   1.000
_cell.length_b   1.000
_cell.length_c   1.000
_cell.angle_alpha   90.00
_cell.angle_beta   90.00
_cell.angle_gamma   90.00
#
_symmetry.space_group_name_H-M   'P 1'
#
loop_
_entity.id
_entity.type
_entity.pdbx_description
1 polymer ?
#
loop_
_entity_poly.entity_id
_entity_poly.type
_entity_poly.pdbx_seq_one_letter_code
_entity_poly.pdbx_strand_id
1 'polypeptide(L)'
;ELDHQVNAVNELEYLELEMQAMNAASSIGIDQAEAILRVEIGSKVSNMSSKEIKRDILLFAKRKPVLFIDLANDENVVLRNFAIRATEARIITLADDQRTFKWGSNGRKLMTIPFDENAYAAMAAWFKTDEGLEVYRSIEKRLS
;
A
#
# COMPACT_ATOMS: atom_id res chain seq x y z
N GLU A 1 22.12 33.98 -15.79
CA GLU A 1 22.28 34.35 -14.38
C GLU A 1 21.03 34.04 -13.58
N LEU A 2 19.87 34.52 -14.04
CA LEU A 2 18.60 34.17 -13.43
C LEU A 2 18.37 32.65 -13.49
N ASP A 3 18.80 32.00 -14.56
CA ASP A 3 18.67 30.57 -14.76
C ASP A 3 19.47 29.79 -13.74
N HIS A 4 20.65 30.26 -13.35
CA HIS A 4 21.47 29.62 -12.32
C HIS A 4 20.82 29.67 -10.95
N GLN A 5 20.19 30.81 -10.60
CA GLN A 5 19.49 30.92 -9.31
C GLN A 5 18.26 30.04 -9.26
N VAL A 6 17.49 29.97 -10.34
CA VAL A 6 16.30 29.13 -10.44
C VAL A 6 16.71 27.65 -10.31
N ASN A 7 17.76 27.25 -11.04
CA ASN A 7 18.24 25.87 -10.97
C ASN A 7 18.74 25.49 -9.57
N ALA A 8 19.45 26.39 -8.90
CA ALA A 8 19.93 26.13 -7.54
C ALA A 8 18.79 25.98 -6.53
N VAL A 9 17.74 26.81 -6.66
CA VAL A 9 16.55 26.70 -5.82
C VAL A 9 15.84 25.38 -6.06
N ASN A 10 15.66 24.99 -7.34
CA ASN A 10 15.01 23.74 -7.69
C ASN A 10 15.81 22.54 -7.21
N GLU A 11 17.12 22.58 -7.32
CA GLU A 11 18.00 21.52 -6.82
C GLU A 11 17.91 21.40 -5.31
N LEU A 12 17.89 22.52 -4.59
CA LEU A 12 17.76 22.51 -3.14
C LEU A 12 16.42 21.94 -2.71
N GLU A 13 15.34 22.34 -3.36
CA GLU A 13 14.00 21.80 -3.09
C GLU A 13 13.96 20.29 -3.31
N TYR A 14 14.58 19.82 -4.39
CA TYR A 14 14.64 18.38 -4.67
C TYR A 14 15.43 17.62 -3.60
N LEU A 15 16.57 18.18 -3.19
CA LEU A 15 17.38 17.56 -2.13
C LEU A 15 16.62 17.50 -0.80
N GLU A 16 15.87 18.56 -0.49
CA GLU A 16 15.04 18.58 0.72
C GLU A 16 13.94 17.50 0.67
N LEU A 17 13.30 17.35 -0.50
CA LEU A 17 12.32 16.30 -0.71
C LEU A 17 12.93 14.91 -0.58
N GLU A 18 14.12 14.72 -1.13
CA GLU A 18 14.83 13.45 -1.02
C GLU A 18 15.16 13.12 0.43
N MET A 19 15.64 14.10 1.19
CA MET A 19 15.91 13.94 2.62
C MET A 19 14.64 13.62 3.41
N GLN A 20 13.56 14.33 3.11
CA GLN A 20 12.27 14.11 3.75
C GLN A 20 11.76 12.69 3.47
N ALA A 21 11.85 12.26 2.21
CA ALA A 21 11.40 10.93 1.81
C ALA A 21 12.24 9.85 2.51
N MET A 22 13.55 10.01 2.57
CA MET A 22 14.42 9.02 3.20
C MET A 22 14.21 8.96 4.71
N ASN A 23 14.01 10.10 5.36
CA ASN A 23 13.69 10.13 6.78
C ASN A 23 12.37 9.41 7.06
N ALA A 24 11.35 9.66 6.25
CA ALA A 24 10.07 8.97 6.37
C ALA A 24 10.24 7.47 6.13
N ALA A 25 11.00 7.07 5.10
CA ALA A 25 11.24 5.67 4.79
C ALA A 25 11.96 4.93 5.91
N SER A 26 12.85 5.61 6.63
CA SER A 26 13.59 4.99 7.73
C SER A 26 12.71 4.75 8.96
N SER A 27 11.61 5.49 9.09
CA SER A 27 10.76 5.43 10.29
C SER A 27 9.42 4.72 10.09
N ILE A 28 9.00 4.45 8.85
CA ILE A 28 7.72 3.76 8.62
C ILE A 28 7.81 2.29 9.00
N GLY A 29 6.65 1.70 9.35
CA GLY A 29 6.58 0.29 9.67
C GLY A 29 6.74 -0.60 8.43
N ILE A 30 7.06 -1.86 8.66
CA ILE A 30 7.26 -2.84 7.59
C ILE A 30 5.97 -3.01 6.75
N ASP A 31 4.81 -3.00 7.38
CA ASP A 31 3.54 -3.17 6.67
C ASP A 31 3.29 -2.03 5.69
N GLN A 32 3.59 -0.80 6.09
CA GLN A 32 3.43 0.36 5.21
C GLN A 32 4.49 0.34 4.10
N ALA A 33 5.73 -0.03 4.42
CA ALA A 33 6.78 -0.17 3.42
C ALA A 33 6.41 -1.22 2.37
N GLU A 34 5.89 -2.34 2.81
CA GLU A 34 5.39 -3.39 1.92
C GLU A 34 4.28 -2.87 1.00
N ALA A 35 3.34 -2.09 1.56
CA ALA A 35 2.23 -1.52 0.78
C ALA A 35 2.75 -0.61 -0.33
N ILE A 36 3.71 0.24 -0.03
CA ILE A 36 4.30 1.17 -1.00
C ILE A 36 5.08 0.41 -2.07
N LEU A 37 5.90 -0.54 -1.66
CA LEU A 37 6.69 -1.35 -2.60
C LEU A 37 5.80 -2.19 -3.50
N ARG A 38 4.66 -2.66 -3.01
CA ARG A 38 3.74 -3.45 -3.82
C ARG A 38 3.20 -2.65 -5.01
N VAL A 39 3.02 -1.34 -4.86
CA VAL A 39 2.64 -0.47 -5.97
C VAL A 39 3.74 -0.45 -7.04
N GLU A 40 5.01 -0.46 -6.63
CA GLU A 40 6.15 -0.34 -7.53
C GLU A 40 6.54 -1.68 -8.18
N ILE A 41 6.61 -2.75 -7.39
CA ILE A 41 7.14 -4.04 -7.87
C ILE A 41 6.12 -5.18 -7.84
N GLY A 42 4.91 -4.93 -7.39
CA GLY A 42 3.83 -5.92 -7.41
C GLY A 42 4.03 -7.04 -6.40
N SER A 43 3.61 -8.24 -6.77
CA SER A 43 3.56 -9.39 -5.87
C SER A 43 4.93 -9.91 -5.43
N LYS A 44 6.00 -9.47 -6.06
CA LYS A 44 7.35 -9.85 -5.65
C LYS A 44 7.64 -9.50 -4.20
N VAL A 45 7.00 -8.45 -3.69
CA VAL A 45 7.21 -8.00 -2.31
C VAL A 45 6.82 -9.07 -1.30
N SER A 46 5.89 -9.95 -1.63
CA SER A 46 5.43 -11.02 -0.73
C SER A 46 6.54 -12.02 -0.38
N ASN A 47 7.55 -12.14 -1.24
CA ASN A 47 8.65 -13.07 -1.06
C ASN A 47 9.90 -12.42 -0.47
N MET A 48 9.82 -11.13 -0.14
CA MET A 48 10.96 -10.38 0.38
C MET A 48 11.02 -10.46 1.90
N SER A 49 12.24 -10.54 2.42
CA SER A 49 12.45 -10.46 3.88
C SER A 49 12.25 -9.02 4.37
N SER A 50 12.08 -8.86 5.68
CA SER A 50 11.95 -7.53 6.29
C SER A 50 13.16 -6.64 5.98
N LYS A 51 14.35 -7.21 5.96
CA LYS A 51 15.58 -6.47 5.62
C LYS A 51 15.60 -6.02 4.17
N GLU A 52 15.14 -6.88 3.27
CA GLU A 52 15.04 -6.54 1.84
C GLU A 52 14.00 -5.45 1.60
N ILE A 53 12.84 -5.54 2.26
CA ILE A 53 11.81 -4.51 2.17
C ILE A 53 12.36 -3.18 2.67
N LYS A 54 13.04 -3.18 3.81
CA LYS A 54 13.61 -1.96 4.38
C LYS A 54 14.65 -1.33 3.46
N ARG A 55 15.53 -2.16 2.90
CA ARG A 55 16.54 -1.69 1.93
C ARG A 55 15.86 -1.07 0.71
N ASP A 56 14.92 -1.78 0.12
CA ASP A 56 14.29 -1.37 -1.13
C ASP A 56 13.41 -0.15 -0.96
N ILE A 57 12.75 0.01 0.21
CA ILE A 57 11.96 1.21 0.46
C ILE A 57 12.85 2.45 0.57
N LEU A 58 14.02 2.31 1.18
CA LEU A 58 14.99 3.40 1.25
C LEU A 58 15.50 3.78 -0.12
N LEU A 59 15.82 2.79 -0.96
CA LEU A 59 16.25 3.02 -2.34
C LEU A 59 15.16 3.67 -3.17
N PHE A 60 13.91 3.24 -2.99
CA PHE A 60 12.78 3.83 -3.68
C PHE A 60 12.59 5.29 -3.29
N ALA A 61 12.64 5.59 -1.99
CA ALA A 61 12.51 6.96 -1.50
C ALA A 61 13.60 7.87 -2.06
N LYS A 62 14.82 7.34 -2.20
CA LYS A 62 15.94 8.08 -2.77
C LYS A 62 15.74 8.37 -4.25
N ARG A 63 15.29 7.35 -5.01
CA ARG A 63 15.13 7.48 -6.47
C ARG A 63 13.91 8.30 -6.86
N LYS A 64 12.80 8.14 -6.13
CA LYS A 64 11.52 8.76 -6.47
C LYS A 64 10.89 9.38 -5.22
N PRO A 65 11.50 10.45 -4.67
CA PRO A 65 11.06 10.99 -3.38
C PRO A 65 9.62 11.54 -3.41
N VAL A 66 9.22 12.21 -4.48
CA VAL A 66 7.87 12.76 -4.58
C VAL A 66 6.83 11.65 -4.61
N LEU A 67 7.07 10.63 -5.44
CA LEU A 67 6.15 9.50 -5.53
C LEU A 67 6.08 8.75 -4.19
N PHE A 68 7.22 8.55 -3.53
CA PHE A 68 7.24 7.90 -2.21
C PHE A 68 6.38 8.65 -1.21
N ILE A 69 6.54 9.98 -1.14
CA ILE A 69 5.78 10.79 -0.18
C ILE A 69 4.28 10.71 -0.49
N ASP A 70 3.90 10.80 -1.78
CA ASP A 70 2.50 10.68 -2.18
C ASP A 70 1.90 9.32 -1.76
N LEU A 71 2.62 8.25 -2.01
CA LEU A 71 2.16 6.90 -1.65
C LEU A 71 2.11 6.70 -0.14
N ALA A 72 3.07 7.25 0.59
CA ALA A 72 3.11 7.14 2.05
C ALA A 72 1.93 7.86 2.71
N ASN A 73 1.39 8.90 2.07
CA ASN A 73 0.25 9.65 2.58
C ASN A 73 -1.09 9.14 2.05
N ASP A 74 -1.09 8.14 1.18
CA ASP A 74 -2.31 7.61 0.57
C ASP A 74 -2.86 6.44 1.38
N GLU A 75 -3.96 6.66 2.09
CA GLU A 75 -4.64 5.62 2.87
C GLU A 75 -5.03 4.41 2.02
N ASN A 76 -5.39 4.65 0.76
CA ASN A 76 -5.84 3.57 -0.12
C ASN A 76 -4.72 2.58 -0.41
N VAL A 77 -3.48 3.03 -0.48
CA VAL A 77 -2.32 2.16 -0.68
C VAL A 77 -2.21 1.15 0.46
N VAL A 78 -2.33 1.62 1.70
CA VAL A 78 -2.24 0.77 2.88
C VAL A 78 -3.43 -0.20 2.94
N LEU A 79 -4.64 0.29 2.68
CA LEU A 79 -5.84 -0.55 2.71
C LEU A 79 -5.85 -1.61 1.61
N ARG A 80 -5.37 -1.26 0.42
CA ARG A 80 -5.26 -2.22 -0.68
C ARG A 80 -4.27 -3.33 -0.33
N ASN A 81 -3.12 -2.97 0.23
CA ASN A 81 -2.14 -3.96 0.68
C ASN A 81 -2.71 -4.87 1.77
N PHE A 82 -3.47 -4.29 2.69
CA PHE A 82 -4.15 -5.04 3.74
C PHE A 82 -5.09 -6.09 3.14
N ALA A 83 -5.88 -5.71 2.14
CA ALA A 83 -6.78 -6.64 1.44
C ALA A 83 -6.00 -7.75 0.74
N ILE A 84 -4.89 -7.42 0.10
CA ILE A 84 -4.04 -8.41 -0.58
C ILE A 84 -3.45 -9.39 0.44
N ARG A 85 -2.95 -8.88 1.57
CA ARG A 85 -2.39 -9.74 2.63
C ARG A 85 -3.45 -10.68 3.21
N ALA A 86 -4.66 -10.18 3.42
CA ALA A 86 -5.76 -11.01 3.90
C ALA A 86 -6.11 -12.12 2.91
N THR A 87 -6.04 -11.82 1.62
CA THR A 87 -6.27 -12.81 0.58
C THR A 87 -5.14 -13.84 0.51
N GLU A 88 -3.91 -13.39 0.61
CA GLU A 88 -2.74 -14.27 0.62
C GLU A 88 -2.75 -15.21 1.83
N ALA A 89 -3.21 -14.72 2.97
CA ALA A 89 -3.35 -15.52 4.19
C ALA A 89 -4.60 -16.39 4.19
N ARG A 90 -5.43 -16.32 3.14
CA ARG A 90 -6.68 -17.06 2.97
C ARG A 90 -7.72 -16.76 4.04
N ILE A 91 -7.61 -15.64 4.70
CA ILE A 91 -8.63 -15.15 5.63
C ILE A 91 -9.87 -14.76 4.84
N ILE A 92 -9.67 -14.14 3.68
CA ILE A 92 -10.73 -13.85 2.71
C ILE A 92 -10.35 -14.49 1.37
N THR A 93 -11.34 -14.78 0.56
CA THR A 93 -11.13 -15.37 -0.78
C THR A 93 -11.96 -14.62 -1.81
N LEU A 94 -11.45 -14.59 -3.03
CA LEU A 94 -12.18 -14.03 -4.16
C LEU A 94 -12.89 -15.20 -4.86
N ALA A 95 -14.21 -15.08 -5.05
CA ALA A 95 -15.01 -16.13 -5.67
C ALA A 95 -14.62 -16.33 -7.15
N ASP A 96 -15.08 -17.44 -7.72
CA ASP A 96 -14.76 -17.80 -9.10
C ASP A 96 -15.21 -16.73 -10.12
N ASP A 97 -16.25 -15.96 -9.79
CA ASP A 97 -16.72 -14.87 -10.65
C ASP A 97 -15.77 -13.66 -10.65
N GLN A 98 -14.74 -13.67 -9.79
CA GLN A 98 -13.77 -12.60 -9.63
C GLN A 98 -14.40 -11.28 -9.18
N ARG A 99 -15.60 -11.32 -8.62
CA ARG A 99 -16.36 -10.13 -8.25
C ARG A 99 -16.92 -10.17 -6.82
N THR A 100 -16.78 -11.29 -6.13
CA THR A 100 -17.34 -11.44 -4.78
C THR A 100 -16.26 -11.86 -3.81
N PHE A 101 -16.02 -11.06 -2.77
CA PHE A 101 -15.15 -11.46 -1.67
C PHE A 101 -15.96 -12.22 -0.62
N LYS A 102 -15.38 -13.27 -0.09
CA LYS A 102 -16.00 -14.15 0.91
C LYS A 102 -15.02 -14.43 2.04
N TRP A 103 -15.55 -14.76 3.22
CA TRP A 103 -14.74 -15.32 4.30
C TRP A 103 -14.17 -16.67 3.87
N GLY A 104 -12.87 -16.87 4.06
CA GLY A 104 -12.23 -18.14 3.73
C GLY A 104 -12.71 -19.29 4.60
N SER A 105 -13.11 -19.01 5.85
CA SER A 105 -13.50 -20.05 6.81
C SER A 105 -14.89 -20.62 6.57
N ASN A 106 -15.86 -19.81 6.16
CA ASN A 106 -17.25 -20.25 6.04
C ASN A 106 -17.90 -19.92 4.70
N GLY A 107 -17.20 -19.24 3.81
CA GLY A 107 -17.70 -18.87 2.49
C GLY A 107 -18.77 -17.79 2.48
N ARG A 108 -19.00 -17.12 3.60
CA ARG A 108 -20.01 -16.07 3.67
C ARG A 108 -19.57 -14.85 2.88
N LYS A 109 -20.48 -14.31 2.09
CA LYS A 109 -20.22 -13.14 1.25
C LYS A 109 -19.91 -11.91 2.10
N LEU A 110 -18.85 -11.19 1.74
CA LEU A 110 -18.46 -9.95 2.38
C LEU A 110 -18.92 -8.73 1.58
N MET A 111 -18.53 -8.67 0.31
CA MET A 111 -18.90 -7.56 -0.57
C MET A 111 -18.80 -8.00 -2.02
N THR A 112 -19.46 -7.25 -2.89
CA THR A 112 -19.39 -7.45 -4.34
C THR A 112 -18.62 -6.30 -4.97
N ILE A 113 -17.68 -6.63 -5.85
CA ILE A 113 -16.86 -5.63 -6.55
C ILE A 113 -17.70 -4.98 -7.63
N PRO A 114 -17.79 -3.64 -7.69
CA PRO A 114 -18.48 -2.96 -8.77
C PRO A 114 -17.87 -3.28 -10.14
N PHE A 115 -18.68 -3.23 -11.18
CA PHE A 115 -18.21 -3.49 -12.52
C PHE A 115 -17.12 -2.50 -12.92
N ASP A 116 -16.07 -3.00 -13.57
CA ASP A 116 -14.92 -2.23 -14.04
C ASP A 116 -13.99 -1.69 -12.93
N GLU A 117 -14.15 -2.13 -11.69
CA GLU A 117 -13.25 -1.73 -10.62
C GLU A 117 -12.23 -2.84 -10.31
N ASN A 118 -11.04 -2.41 -9.88
CA ASN A 118 -10.03 -3.33 -9.35
C ASN A 118 -10.54 -3.92 -8.04
N ALA A 119 -10.39 -5.24 -7.87
CA ALA A 119 -10.90 -5.95 -6.70
C ALA A 119 -10.41 -5.36 -5.38
N TYR A 120 -9.10 -5.16 -5.28
CA TYR A 120 -8.50 -4.68 -4.02
C TYR A 120 -8.76 -3.20 -3.78
N ALA A 121 -8.87 -2.40 -4.84
CA ALA A 121 -9.25 -0.99 -4.72
C ALA A 121 -10.69 -0.87 -4.22
N ALA A 122 -11.59 -1.70 -4.74
CA ALA A 122 -12.99 -1.72 -4.28
C ALA A 122 -13.08 -2.12 -2.81
N MET A 123 -12.31 -3.13 -2.39
CA MET A 123 -12.30 -3.56 -1.00
C MET A 123 -11.71 -2.48 -0.09
N ALA A 124 -10.67 -1.79 -0.54
CA ALA A 124 -10.09 -0.67 0.22
C ALA A 124 -11.14 0.42 0.49
N ALA A 125 -11.91 0.77 -0.54
CA ALA A 125 -12.99 1.75 -0.39
C ALA A 125 -14.08 1.24 0.55
N TRP A 126 -14.42 -0.04 0.46
CA TRP A 126 -15.44 -0.66 1.31
C TRP A 126 -15.02 -0.67 2.79
N PHE A 127 -13.73 -0.86 3.09
CA PHE A 127 -13.23 -0.82 4.47
C PHE A 127 -13.49 0.52 5.16
N LYS A 128 -13.75 1.56 4.40
CA LYS A 128 -14.06 2.89 4.95
C LYS A 128 -15.53 3.03 5.35
N THR A 129 -16.38 2.08 4.96
CA THR A 129 -17.78 2.05 5.36
C THR A 129 -17.93 1.40 6.75
N ASP A 130 -19.08 1.57 7.39
CA ASP A 130 -19.31 0.99 8.70
C ASP A 130 -19.22 -0.53 8.69
N GLU A 131 -19.86 -1.17 7.70
CA GLU A 131 -19.78 -2.63 7.54
C GLU A 131 -18.35 -3.09 7.26
N GLY A 132 -17.68 -2.39 6.36
CA GLY A 132 -16.30 -2.72 6.00
C GLY A 132 -15.33 -2.54 7.14
N LEU A 133 -15.54 -1.56 7.99
CA LEU A 133 -14.69 -1.32 9.15
C LEU A 133 -14.75 -2.47 10.14
N GLU A 134 -15.94 -3.02 10.37
CA GLU A 134 -16.10 -4.19 11.25
C GLU A 134 -15.33 -5.40 10.70
N VAL A 135 -15.43 -5.63 9.40
CA VAL A 135 -14.69 -6.71 8.74
C VAL A 135 -13.19 -6.44 8.79
N TYR A 136 -12.77 -5.20 8.58
CA TYR A 136 -11.36 -4.81 8.68
C TYR A 136 -10.80 -5.18 10.05
N ARG A 137 -11.49 -4.84 11.12
CA ARG A 137 -11.07 -5.16 12.49
C ARG A 137 -10.97 -6.66 12.72
N SER A 138 -11.93 -7.42 12.19
CA SER A 138 -11.95 -8.87 12.31
C SER A 138 -10.75 -9.50 11.59
N ILE A 139 -10.45 -9.01 10.38
CA ILE A 139 -9.29 -9.48 9.61
C ILE A 139 -8.00 -9.13 10.33
N GLU A 140 -7.90 -7.92 10.87
CA GLU A 140 -6.71 -7.47 11.59
C GLU A 140 -6.39 -8.40 12.76
N LYS A 141 -7.40 -8.82 13.51
CA LYS A 141 -7.22 -9.79 14.60
C LYS A 141 -6.70 -11.12 14.10
N ARG A 142 -7.17 -11.55 12.94
CA ARG A 142 -6.77 -12.84 12.37
C ARG A 142 -5.37 -12.81 11.76
N LEU A 143 -4.90 -11.63 11.35
CA LEU A 143 -3.56 -11.45 10.79
C LEU A 143 -2.49 -11.34 11.87
N SER A 144 -2.84 -10.95 13.07
CA SER A 144 -1.88 -10.76 14.16
C SER A 144 -1.54 -12.06 14.92
#